data_5b1c0363f6bafeefe26bede26b57a8da
#
_entry.id   5b1c0363f6bafeefe26bede26b57a8da
#
_cell.length_a   1.000
_cell.length_b   1.000
_cell.length_c   1.000
_cell.angle_alpha   90.00
_cell.angle_beta   90.00
_cell.angle_gamma   90.00
#
_symmetry.space_group_name_H-M   'P 1'
#
loop_
_entity.id
_entity.type
_entity.pdbx_description
1 polymer ?
#
loop_
_entity_poly.entity_id
_entity_poly.type
_entity_poly.pdbx_seq_one_letter_code
_entity_poly.pdbx_strand_id
1 'polypeptide(L)'
;MQDRSAHPISRRSFAALGVGALAGIGAGVERAHGQVRSEPLEANGPDLDFLRSTPLANAERLRFHMKERGLDALVVSHPANIFYLSNHWPQLDRMGFDDTSLAIFSADPSRPLALVMHAFLYYYTHSPESAFEDRVIFPYTQPAGGSVEQNGEPPAQPMRMMRIADDALVTDRERHRRRMFDLTRPASAGPGFALRKALQHLGLTRGRLGFDEPAVEVALRRHGFEGDTEPAENVIRRARLTKSDAELRLMRIAAQSNVDAALEAAAKARELGSSRALRNAFYGAAGRRGNIGRFMIVQGSSAEVLDEPLRDGTSVSIDCVSACRHYHGDFGRTIFIGEPNAAIRRAGEAIYTAWGEIKSQLRPGMAFSDIPRIGRETLAALGVAELVVSFNPHSVGLFHTDHPQPSLLEPRTPETLMLEAGMILSVDCPLFVSGMGGTFHFENLMLITPDGAEAIHTDPPPVLIV
;
A
#
# COMPACT_ATOMS: atom_id res chain seq x y z
N MET A 1 -12.18 -50.28 15.80
CA MET A 1 -12.06 -50.09 17.25
C MET A 1 -10.63 -50.37 17.65
N GLN A 2 -9.82 -49.32 17.75
CA GLN A 2 -8.59 -49.27 18.56
C GLN A 2 -8.24 -47.79 18.75
N ASP A 3 -8.51 -47.39 19.96
CA ASP A 3 -8.19 -46.14 20.56
C ASP A 3 -6.65 -45.99 20.63
N ARG A 4 -6.07 -45.01 19.94
CA ARG A 4 -4.67 -44.59 20.14
C ARG A 4 -4.65 -43.29 20.94
N SER A 5 -4.69 -43.45 22.24
CA SER A 5 -4.38 -42.42 23.23
C SER A 5 -2.99 -41.85 22.96
N ALA A 6 -2.95 -40.52 22.74
CA ALA A 6 -1.72 -39.76 22.66
C ALA A 6 -0.98 -39.80 24.01
N HIS A 7 0.21 -40.38 24.04
CA HIS A 7 1.09 -40.33 25.21
C HIS A 7 1.61 -38.92 25.40
N PRO A 8 1.60 -38.38 26.62
CA PRO A 8 2.22 -37.09 26.91
C PRO A 8 3.75 -37.20 26.82
N ILE A 9 4.37 -36.37 26.04
CA ILE A 9 5.83 -36.21 25.95
C ILE A 9 6.34 -35.77 27.33
N SER A 10 7.22 -36.57 27.93
CA SER A 10 7.75 -36.30 29.27
C SER A 10 8.68 -35.05 29.27
N ARG A 11 8.66 -34.30 30.37
CA ARG A 11 9.53 -33.12 30.58
C ARG A 11 11.05 -33.38 30.36
N ARG A 12 11.50 -34.62 30.45
CA ARG A 12 12.91 -35.01 30.24
C ARG A 12 13.33 -35.04 28.78
N SER A 13 12.41 -35.28 27.86
CA SER A 13 12.67 -35.32 26.41
C SER A 13 12.80 -33.90 25.81
N PHE A 14 12.20 -32.91 26.43
CA PHE A 14 12.26 -31.53 25.97
C PHE A 14 13.57 -30.81 26.41
N ALA A 15 14.12 -31.19 27.57
CA ALA A 15 15.37 -30.63 28.09
C ALA A 15 16.59 -31.14 27.33
N ALA A 16 16.55 -32.34 26.75
CA ALA A 16 17.69 -32.93 26.05
C ALA A 16 17.89 -32.41 24.62
N LEU A 17 16.86 -31.86 23.99
CA LEU A 17 16.92 -31.26 22.63
C LEU A 17 17.32 -29.78 22.64
N GLY A 18 17.20 -29.08 23.77
CA GLY A 18 17.43 -27.63 23.86
C GLY A 18 18.90 -27.23 24.08
N VAL A 19 19.71 -28.07 24.72
CA VAL A 19 21.06 -27.67 25.13
C VAL A 19 22.13 -27.95 24.07
N GLY A 20 21.91 -28.94 23.20
CA GLY A 20 22.85 -29.27 22.13
C GLY A 20 22.82 -28.33 20.92
N ALA A 21 21.64 -27.78 20.62
CA ALA A 21 21.44 -26.91 19.45
C ALA A 21 21.83 -25.43 19.71
N LEU A 22 21.75 -24.96 20.95
CA LEU A 22 22.12 -23.59 21.30
C LEU A 22 23.64 -23.39 21.47
N ALA A 23 24.38 -24.44 21.81
CA ALA A 23 25.85 -24.36 21.92
C ALA A 23 26.54 -24.31 20.53
N GLY A 24 25.91 -24.84 19.47
CA GLY A 24 26.43 -24.76 18.10
C GLY A 24 26.18 -23.40 17.43
N ILE A 25 25.12 -22.70 17.81
CA ILE A 25 24.78 -21.38 17.24
C ILE A 25 25.62 -20.28 17.88
N GLY A 26 25.96 -20.39 19.17
CA GLY A 26 26.80 -19.40 19.88
C GLY A 26 28.23 -19.30 19.35
N ALA A 27 28.84 -20.42 18.97
CA ALA A 27 30.24 -20.43 18.50
C ALA A 27 30.41 -19.97 17.04
N GLY A 28 29.33 -19.95 16.24
CA GLY A 28 29.34 -19.45 14.87
C GLY A 28 29.06 -17.94 14.77
N VAL A 29 28.35 -17.38 15.74
CA VAL A 29 27.96 -15.96 15.75
C VAL A 29 29.13 -15.06 16.25
N GLU A 30 29.98 -15.52 17.15
CA GLU A 30 31.11 -14.72 17.61
C GLU A 30 32.22 -14.49 16.56
N ARG A 31 32.29 -15.29 15.51
CA ARG A 31 33.29 -15.10 14.43
C ARG A 31 32.79 -14.21 13.27
N ALA A 32 31.53 -13.84 13.24
CA ALA A 32 30.96 -12.96 12.22
C ALA A 32 30.85 -11.48 12.64
N HIS A 33 31.29 -11.14 13.88
CA HIS A 33 31.31 -9.76 14.36
C HIS A 33 32.61 -9.03 13.96
N GLY A 34 32.99 -9.11 12.69
CA GLY A 34 33.83 -8.09 12.10
C GLY A 34 32.99 -6.81 11.98
N GLN A 35 33.28 -5.84 12.80
CA GLN A 35 32.79 -4.47 12.92
C GLN A 35 32.01 -3.93 11.70
N VAL A 36 30.77 -4.37 11.50
CA VAL A 36 29.79 -3.56 10.81
C VAL A 36 29.30 -2.57 11.88
N ARG A 37 29.82 -1.33 11.86
CA ARG A 37 29.18 -0.22 12.53
C ARG A 37 27.83 -0.04 11.83
N SER A 38 26.81 -0.75 12.28
CA SER A 38 25.44 -0.42 11.94
C SER A 38 25.16 0.95 12.55
N GLU A 39 24.94 1.95 11.72
CA GLU A 39 24.27 3.16 12.21
C GLU A 39 23.04 2.70 13.00
N PRO A 40 22.77 3.24 14.20
CA PRO A 40 21.61 2.84 14.97
C PRO A 40 20.37 2.99 14.08
N LEU A 41 19.57 1.94 13.96
CA LEU A 41 18.20 2.07 13.46
C LEU A 41 17.56 3.17 14.32
N GLU A 42 16.89 4.14 13.70
CA GLU A 42 16.05 5.06 14.46
C GLU A 42 15.11 4.20 15.30
N ALA A 43 15.35 4.14 16.61
CA ALA A 43 14.78 3.13 17.50
C ALA A 43 13.25 3.22 17.62
N ASN A 44 12.67 4.34 17.17
CA ASN A 44 11.23 4.60 17.18
C ASN A 44 10.83 5.04 15.79
N GLY A 45 10.42 4.10 14.95
CA GLY A 45 9.72 4.41 13.71
C GLY A 45 8.49 5.31 13.97
N PRO A 46 7.80 5.76 12.92
CA PRO A 46 6.66 6.67 13.06
C PRO A 46 5.59 6.09 13.99
N ASP A 47 4.96 6.95 14.80
CA ASP A 47 3.81 6.57 15.62
C ASP A 47 2.62 6.23 14.74
N LEU A 48 2.25 4.94 14.72
CA LEU A 48 1.17 4.36 13.94
C LEU A 48 0.02 3.83 14.81
N ASP A 49 0.03 4.09 16.11
CA ASP A 49 -0.98 3.57 17.05
C ASP A 49 -2.40 4.04 16.71
N PHE A 50 -2.54 5.19 16.07
CA PHE A 50 -3.85 5.68 15.62
C PHE A 50 -4.57 4.71 14.66
N LEU A 51 -3.84 3.88 13.90
CA LEU A 51 -4.44 2.89 13.01
C LEU A 51 -5.20 1.78 13.76
N ARG A 52 -5.02 1.67 15.06
CA ARG A 52 -5.75 0.68 15.88
C ARG A 52 -7.20 1.09 16.13
N SER A 53 -7.51 2.39 16.06
CA SER A 53 -8.84 2.94 16.41
C SER A 53 -9.42 3.90 15.38
N THR A 54 -8.62 4.38 14.41
CA THR A 54 -9.08 5.33 13.39
C THR A 54 -9.21 4.62 12.05
N PRO A 55 -10.41 4.55 11.47
CA PRO A 55 -10.62 3.90 10.18
C PRO A 55 -9.93 4.69 9.05
N LEU A 56 -9.34 3.95 8.10
CA LEU A 56 -8.77 4.53 6.89
C LEU A 56 -9.86 4.97 5.90
N ALA A 57 -10.89 4.13 5.75
CA ALA A 57 -11.93 4.38 4.75
C ALA A 57 -12.73 5.66 5.02
N ASN A 58 -12.87 6.49 3.99
CA ASN A 58 -13.88 7.54 3.96
C ASN A 58 -15.25 6.89 3.63
N ALA A 59 -15.90 6.38 4.67
CA ALA A 59 -17.11 5.56 4.54
C ALA A 59 -18.30 6.33 3.94
N GLU A 60 -18.44 7.62 4.25
CA GLU A 60 -19.53 8.46 3.70
C GLU A 60 -19.35 8.64 2.19
N ARG A 61 -18.14 8.97 1.77
CA ARG A 61 -17.82 9.17 0.36
C ARG A 61 -17.95 7.87 -0.44
N LEU A 62 -17.53 6.75 0.16
CA LEU A 62 -17.67 5.45 -0.47
C LEU A 62 -19.16 5.11 -0.69
N ARG A 63 -20.00 5.31 0.33
CA ARG A 63 -21.46 5.11 0.21
C ARG A 63 -22.10 6.06 -0.81
N PHE A 64 -21.62 7.30 -0.89
CA PHE A 64 -22.08 8.24 -1.91
C PHE A 64 -21.85 7.68 -3.31
N HIS A 65 -20.64 7.23 -3.65
CA HIS A 65 -20.33 6.67 -4.97
C HIS A 65 -20.99 5.31 -5.22
N MET A 66 -21.18 4.50 -4.19
CA MET A 66 -21.99 3.27 -4.30
C MET A 66 -23.43 3.58 -4.67
N LYS A 67 -24.02 4.61 -4.06
CA LYS A 67 -25.38 5.04 -4.35
C LYS A 67 -25.53 5.55 -5.79
N GLU A 68 -24.58 6.31 -6.31
CA GLU A 68 -24.56 6.75 -7.71
C GLU A 68 -24.61 5.57 -8.70
N ARG A 69 -24.02 4.43 -8.33
CA ARG A 69 -24.01 3.19 -9.12
C ARG A 69 -25.16 2.23 -8.75
N GLY A 70 -25.98 2.56 -7.75
CA GLY A 70 -27.04 1.70 -7.26
C GLY A 70 -26.55 0.40 -6.62
N LEU A 71 -25.38 0.41 -5.99
CA LEU A 71 -24.78 -0.75 -5.32
C LEU A 71 -25.29 -0.88 -3.88
N ASP A 72 -25.70 -2.08 -3.49
CA ASP A 72 -26.08 -2.42 -2.12
C ASP A 72 -24.88 -2.73 -1.24
N ALA A 73 -23.83 -3.30 -1.82
CA ALA A 73 -22.55 -3.54 -1.13
C ALA A 73 -21.39 -3.68 -2.12
N LEU A 74 -20.16 -3.56 -1.57
CA LEU A 74 -18.92 -3.93 -2.21
C LEU A 74 -18.41 -5.23 -1.58
N VAL A 75 -17.94 -6.16 -2.40
CA VAL A 75 -17.22 -7.36 -1.99
C VAL A 75 -15.85 -7.30 -2.63
N VAL A 76 -14.81 -7.16 -1.81
CA VAL A 76 -13.45 -6.94 -2.29
C VAL A 76 -12.51 -8.02 -1.84
N SER A 77 -11.53 -8.37 -2.68
CA SER A 77 -10.46 -9.33 -2.40
C SER A 77 -9.06 -8.76 -2.60
N HIS A 78 -8.92 -7.66 -3.34
CA HIS A 78 -7.61 -7.03 -3.52
C HIS A 78 -7.05 -6.53 -2.17
N PRO A 79 -5.81 -6.88 -1.79
CA PRO A 79 -5.24 -6.55 -0.48
C PRO A 79 -5.33 -5.07 -0.09
N ALA A 80 -5.11 -4.15 -1.04
CA ALA A 80 -5.21 -2.71 -0.80
C ALA A 80 -6.64 -2.29 -0.45
N ASN A 81 -7.65 -2.86 -1.10
CA ASN A 81 -9.06 -2.55 -0.83
C ASN A 81 -9.51 -3.13 0.51
N ILE A 82 -9.08 -4.35 0.86
CA ILE A 82 -9.32 -4.93 2.18
C ILE A 82 -8.67 -4.04 3.25
N PHE A 83 -7.42 -3.60 3.04
CA PHE A 83 -6.72 -2.72 3.98
C PHE A 83 -7.42 -1.37 4.12
N TYR A 84 -7.82 -0.74 3.02
CA TYR A 84 -8.57 0.51 3.05
C TYR A 84 -9.84 0.40 3.90
N LEU A 85 -10.64 -0.65 3.67
CA LEU A 85 -11.91 -0.84 4.36
C LEU A 85 -11.75 -1.26 5.83
N SER A 86 -10.66 -1.97 6.16
CA SER A 86 -10.56 -2.68 7.44
C SER A 86 -9.35 -2.34 8.29
N ASN A 87 -8.40 -1.55 7.83
CA ASN A 87 -7.08 -1.38 8.43
C ASN A 87 -6.28 -2.70 8.58
N HIS A 88 -6.76 -3.79 7.97
CA HIS A 88 -6.11 -5.09 7.99
C HIS A 88 -5.53 -5.44 6.61
N TRP A 89 -4.20 -5.64 6.54
CA TRP A 89 -3.56 -6.11 5.32
C TRP A 89 -3.47 -7.63 5.33
N PRO A 90 -4.01 -8.33 4.31
CA PRO A 90 -3.89 -9.78 4.19
C PRO A 90 -2.43 -10.20 4.05
N GLN A 91 -1.94 -11.04 4.99
CA GLN A 91 -0.50 -11.35 5.06
C GLN A 91 -0.04 -12.34 3.99
N LEU A 92 -0.92 -13.22 3.51
CA LEU A 92 -0.56 -14.24 2.52
C LEU A 92 -0.15 -13.66 1.18
N ASP A 93 -0.68 -12.49 0.80
CA ASP A 93 -0.27 -11.76 -0.38
C ASP A 93 1.26 -11.56 -0.45
N ARG A 94 1.85 -11.19 0.69
CA ARG A 94 3.31 -11.03 0.78
C ARG A 94 4.12 -12.33 0.72
N MET A 95 3.46 -13.45 0.96
CA MET A 95 4.07 -14.77 0.93
C MET A 95 3.91 -15.47 -0.43
N GLY A 96 3.25 -14.81 -1.39
CA GLY A 96 2.99 -15.36 -2.72
C GLY A 96 1.93 -16.45 -2.75
N PHE A 97 1.04 -16.47 -1.76
CA PHE A 97 -0.17 -17.31 -1.79
C PHE A 97 -1.35 -16.48 -2.26
N ASP A 98 -2.23 -17.10 -3.04
CA ASP A 98 -3.53 -16.51 -3.35
C ASP A 98 -4.32 -16.38 -2.04
N ASP A 99 -4.30 -15.18 -1.47
CA ASP A 99 -5.10 -14.89 -0.27
C ASP A 99 -6.56 -14.79 -0.68
N THR A 100 -7.38 -15.63 -0.06
CA THR A 100 -8.83 -15.65 -0.25
C THR A 100 -9.56 -14.88 0.84
N SER A 101 -8.90 -13.88 1.42
CA SER A 101 -9.55 -12.92 2.31
C SER A 101 -10.49 -12.02 1.52
N LEU A 102 -11.66 -11.70 2.12
CA LEU A 102 -12.64 -10.82 1.52
C LEU A 102 -13.11 -9.79 2.57
N ALA A 103 -13.43 -8.57 2.11
CA ALA A 103 -14.17 -7.61 2.90
C ALA A 103 -15.49 -7.27 2.21
N ILE A 104 -16.57 -7.16 3.01
CA ILE A 104 -17.92 -6.82 2.53
C ILE A 104 -18.33 -5.54 3.20
N PHE A 105 -18.46 -4.47 2.41
CA PHE A 105 -18.85 -3.14 2.88
C PHE A 105 -20.25 -2.78 2.35
N SER A 106 -21.20 -2.54 3.25
CA SER A 106 -22.60 -2.24 2.89
C SER A 106 -22.82 -0.75 2.64
N ALA A 107 -23.69 -0.43 1.67
CA ALA A 107 -24.24 0.90 1.49
C ALA A 107 -25.15 1.33 2.66
N ASP A 108 -25.73 0.38 3.39
CA ASP A 108 -26.49 0.62 4.61
C ASP A 108 -25.52 0.79 5.80
N PRO A 109 -25.45 2.01 6.41
CA PRO A 109 -24.53 2.28 7.50
C PRO A 109 -24.86 1.52 8.81
N SER A 110 -26.05 0.95 8.92
CA SER A 110 -26.43 0.14 10.09
C SER A 110 -25.83 -1.26 10.09
N ARG A 111 -25.27 -1.70 8.93
CA ARG A 111 -24.67 -3.03 8.80
C ARG A 111 -23.17 -2.96 9.06
N PRO A 112 -22.62 -3.92 9.83
CA PRO A 112 -21.19 -3.96 10.13
C PRO A 112 -20.37 -4.31 8.90
N LEU A 113 -19.09 -3.95 8.90
CA LEU A 113 -18.11 -4.49 7.96
C LEU A 113 -17.92 -5.97 8.25
N ALA A 114 -18.07 -6.83 7.25
CA ALA A 114 -17.79 -8.26 7.38
C ALA A 114 -16.46 -8.61 6.72
N LEU A 115 -15.66 -9.43 7.42
CA LEU A 115 -14.39 -9.96 6.93
C LEU A 115 -14.46 -11.49 6.84
N VAL A 116 -14.16 -12.02 5.67
CA VAL A 116 -13.95 -13.46 5.44
C VAL A 116 -12.46 -13.71 5.46
N MET A 117 -11.98 -14.57 6.36
CA MET A 117 -10.55 -14.75 6.57
C MET A 117 -10.20 -16.17 6.97
N HIS A 118 -9.02 -16.65 6.54
CA HIS A 118 -8.51 -17.92 7.02
C HIS A 118 -8.27 -17.87 8.54
N ALA A 119 -8.89 -18.77 9.29
CA ALA A 119 -8.90 -18.73 10.75
C ALA A 119 -7.50 -18.72 11.37
N PHE A 120 -6.58 -19.56 10.88
CA PHE A 120 -5.20 -19.59 11.37
C PHE A 120 -4.49 -18.26 11.19
N LEU A 121 -4.60 -17.66 9.99
CA LEU A 121 -3.93 -16.40 9.68
C LEU A 121 -4.47 -15.26 10.52
N TYR A 122 -5.78 -15.18 10.64
CA TYR A 122 -6.40 -14.13 11.43
C TYR A 122 -6.01 -14.22 12.92
N TYR A 123 -6.14 -15.39 13.53
CA TYR A 123 -5.89 -15.56 14.97
C TYR A 123 -4.42 -15.70 15.31
N TYR A 124 -3.63 -16.34 14.47
CA TYR A 124 -2.23 -16.62 14.78
C TYR A 124 -1.29 -15.50 14.35
N THR A 125 -1.43 -15.01 13.11
CA THR A 125 -0.48 -14.02 12.58
C THR A 125 -0.94 -12.60 12.77
N HIS A 126 -2.23 -12.32 12.66
CA HIS A 126 -2.75 -10.97 12.72
C HIS A 126 -3.22 -10.57 14.11
N SER A 127 -3.84 -11.47 14.85
CA SER A 127 -4.38 -11.26 16.19
C SER A 127 -4.87 -9.82 16.37
N PRO A 128 -6.16 -9.52 16.14
CA PRO A 128 -6.67 -8.17 15.98
C PRO A 128 -6.26 -7.27 17.15
N GLU A 129 -5.40 -6.33 16.83
CA GLU A 129 -4.97 -5.29 17.76
C GLU A 129 -5.87 -4.05 17.64
N SER A 130 -6.80 -4.05 16.67
CA SER A 130 -7.73 -2.96 16.44
C SER A 130 -8.93 -3.05 17.38
N ALA A 131 -9.33 -1.90 17.91
CA ALA A 131 -10.49 -1.74 18.77
C ALA A 131 -11.80 -1.49 18.00
N PHE A 132 -11.88 -1.89 16.74
CA PHE A 132 -13.08 -1.68 15.93
C PHE A 132 -14.16 -2.70 16.32
N GLU A 133 -15.23 -2.22 16.93
CA GLU A 133 -16.39 -3.02 17.34
C GLU A 133 -17.40 -3.26 16.21
N ASP A 134 -17.30 -2.51 15.12
CA ASP A 134 -18.21 -2.53 13.97
C ASP A 134 -17.89 -3.61 12.93
N ARG A 135 -17.12 -4.63 13.31
CA ARG A 135 -16.65 -5.69 12.40
C ARG A 135 -17.12 -7.06 12.82
N VAL A 136 -17.48 -7.87 11.84
CA VAL A 136 -17.87 -9.27 12.04
C VAL A 136 -16.97 -10.17 11.21
N ILE A 137 -16.33 -11.13 11.89
CA ILE A 137 -15.41 -12.07 11.25
C ILE A 137 -16.11 -13.37 10.90
N PHE A 138 -15.95 -13.82 9.66
CA PHE A 138 -16.41 -15.10 9.14
C PHE A 138 -15.17 -15.95 8.82
N PRO A 139 -14.69 -16.74 9.79
CA PRO A 139 -13.50 -17.52 9.60
C PRO A 139 -13.77 -18.76 8.72
N TYR A 140 -12.75 -19.19 8.00
CA TYR A 140 -12.77 -20.47 7.29
C TYR A 140 -11.48 -21.26 7.55
N THR A 141 -11.58 -22.57 7.35
CA THR A 141 -10.46 -23.52 7.34
C THR A 141 -10.60 -24.43 6.12
N GLN A 142 -9.68 -25.36 5.94
CA GLN A 142 -9.81 -26.40 4.92
C GLN A 142 -10.96 -27.37 5.26
N PRO A 143 -11.62 -27.96 4.26
CA PRO A 143 -12.58 -29.04 4.49
C PRO A 143 -11.95 -30.23 5.23
N ALA A 144 -12.64 -30.76 6.22
CA ALA A 144 -12.23 -32.03 6.85
C ALA A 144 -12.47 -33.20 5.86
N GLY A 145 -11.39 -33.85 5.42
CA GLY A 145 -11.48 -34.98 4.50
C GLY A 145 -11.16 -34.67 3.02
N GLY A 146 -10.83 -33.45 2.66
CA GLY A 146 -10.24 -33.10 1.35
C GLY A 146 -11.18 -33.01 0.15
N SER A 147 -12.48 -33.30 0.27
CA SER A 147 -13.46 -33.16 -0.81
C SER A 147 -14.57 -32.16 -0.48
N VAL A 148 -14.87 -31.30 -1.42
CA VAL A 148 -16.03 -30.36 -1.35
C VAL A 148 -17.21 -31.12 -2.01
N GLU A 149 -18.24 -31.42 -1.27
CA GLU A 149 -19.48 -31.93 -1.85
C GLU A 149 -20.20 -30.83 -2.63
N GLN A 150 -20.74 -31.16 -3.80
CA GLN A 150 -21.38 -30.18 -4.69
C GLN A 150 -22.67 -29.57 -4.10
N ASN A 151 -23.33 -30.19 -3.14
CA ASN A 151 -24.65 -29.84 -2.63
C ASN A 151 -24.72 -29.40 -1.16
N GLY A 152 -23.60 -29.28 -0.46
CA GLY A 152 -23.59 -28.85 0.95
C GLY A 152 -22.22 -28.39 1.42
N GLU A 153 -22.19 -27.69 2.56
CA GLU A 153 -20.94 -27.33 3.22
C GLU A 153 -20.40 -28.55 3.97
N PRO A 154 -19.22 -29.10 3.61
CA PRO A 154 -18.62 -30.20 4.36
C PRO A 154 -18.19 -29.69 5.76
N PRO A 155 -17.91 -30.58 6.70
CA PRO A 155 -17.33 -30.23 7.97
C PRO A 155 -16.01 -29.48 7.77
N ALA A 156 -15.85 -28.36 8.45
CA ALA A 156 -14.58 -27.62 8.48
C ALA A 156 -13.58 -28.32 9.39
N GLN A 157 -12.29 -28.27 9.07
CA GLN A 157 -11.25 -28.70 9.99
C GLN A 157 -11.28 -27.81 11.23
N PRO A 158 -11.36 -28.40 12.45
CA PRO A 158 -11.34 -27.58 13.66
C PRO A 158 -9.96 -26.97 13.84
N MET A 159 -9.91 -25.65 14.02
CA MET A 159 -8.71 -25.02 14.52
C MET A 159 -8.56 -25.32 16.00
N ARG A 160 -7.45 -25.94 16.39
CA ARG A 160 -7.19 -26.30 17.77
C ARG A 160 -6.03 -25.47 18.31
N MET A 161 -6.24 -24.84 19.44
CA MET A 161 -5.17 -24.18 20.19
C MET A 161 -4.72 -25.15 21.30
N MET A 162 -3.44 -25.50 21.28
CA MET A 162 -2.89 -26.37 22.33
C MET A 162 -2.84 -25.60 23.66
N ARG A 163 -3.35 -26.16 24.74
CA ARG A 163 -3.28 -25.62 26.10
C ARG A 163 -2.13 -26.28 26.86
N ILE A 164 -1.29 -25.46 27.45
CA ILE A 164 -0.33 -25.90 28.46
C ILE A 164 -1.01 -25.76 29.83
N ALA A 165 -0.82 -26.73 30.71
CA ALA A 165 -1.49 -26.75 32.00
C ALA A 165 -1.02 -25.63 32.97
N ASP A 166 0.20 -25.11 32.79
CA ASP A 166 0.79 -24.10 33.65
C ASP A 166 0.59 -22.69 33.06
N ASP A 167 -0.37 -21.96 33.60
CA ASP A 167 -0.69 -20.59 33.17
C ASP A 167 0.40 -19.55 33.51
N ALA A 168 1.35 -19.89 34.38
CA ALA A 168 2.45 -18.99 34.74
C ALA A 168 3.40 -18.69 33.56
N LEU A 169 3.41 -19.57 32.54
CA LEU A 169 4.25 -19.43 31.35
C LEU A 169 3.50 -18.79 30.16
N VAL A 170 2.24 -18.40 30.34
CA VAL A 170 1.43 -17.84 29.25
C VAL A 170 1.67 -16.34 29.14
N THR A 171 2.15 -15.89 27.99
CA THR A 171 2.36 -14.48 27.69
C THR A 171 1.03 -13.73 27.51
N ASP A 172 1.06 -12.39 27.62
CA ASP A 172 -0.12 -11.55 27.37
C ASP A 172 -0.68 -11.72 25.95
N ARG A 173 0.22 -11.91 24.97
CA ARG A 173 -0.17 -12.17 23.59
C ARG A 173 -0.90 -13.50 23.42
N GLU A 174 -0.47 -14.54 24.11
CA GLU A 174 -1.17 -15.84 24.11
C GLU A 174 -2.52 -15.75 24.81
N ARG A 175 -2.61 -15.01 25.92
CA ARG A 175 -3.89 -14.72 26.57
C ARG A 175 -4.85 -13.99 25.63
N HIS A 176 -4.36 -12.99 24.90
CA HIS A 176 -5.16 -12.27 23.92
C HIS A 176 -5.62 -13.19 22.78
N ARG A 177 -4.74 -14.00 22.19
CA ARG A 177 -5.09 -14.98 21.16
C ARG A 177 -6.14 -15.97 21.62
N ARG A 178 -6.05 -16.47 22.85
CA ARG A 178 -7.06 -17.36 23.45
C ARG A 178 -8.42 -16.68 23.51
N ARG A 179 -8.50 -15.45 24.04
CA ARG A 179 -9.77 -14.70 24.09
C ARG A 179 -10.37 -14.55 22.70
N MET A 180 -9.59 -14.14 21.73
CA MET A 180 -10.05 -13.99 20.35
C MET A 180 -10.55 -15.31 19.76
N PHE A 181 -9.83 -16.41 20.02
CA PHE A 181 -10.25 -17.73 19.60
C PHE A 181 -11.57 -18.16 20.22
N ASP A 182 -11.75 -17.94 21.53
CA ASP A 182 -12.96 -18.31 22.26
C ASP A 182 -14.19 -17.48 21.85
N LEU A 183 -13.99 -16.26 21.35
CA LEU A 183 -15.04 -15.38 20.83
C LEU A 183 -15.43 -15.64 19.37
N THR A 184 -14.76 -16.56 18.72
CA THR A 184 -14.88 -16.77 17.27
C THR A 184 -16.12 -17.58 16.90
N ARG A 185 -16.71 -17.22 15.77
CA ARG A 185 -17.73 -18.04 15.10
C ARG A 185 -17.12 -19.37 14.63
N PRO A 186 -17.90 -20.44 14.54
CA PRO A 186 -17.44 -21.67 13.93
C PRO A 186 -16.93 -21.44 12.51
N ALA A 187 -15.75 -21.98 12.17
CA ALA A 187 -15.18 -21.83 10.85
C ALA A 187 -16.01 -22.54 9.79
N SER A 188 -16.05 -21.96 8.60
CA SER A 188 -16.61 -22.58 7.40
C SER A 188 -15.56 -23.45 6.68
N ALA A 189 -16.00 -24.41 5.87
CA ALA A 189 -15.12 -25.27 5.09
C ALA A 189 -14.68 -24.62 3.77
N GLY A 190 -14.05 -23.46 3.88
CA GLY A 190 -13.54 -22.69 2.76
C GLY A 190 -14.13 -21.28 2.66
N PRO A 191 -13.47 -20.38 1.89
CA PRO A 191 -13.81 -18.96 1.82
C PRO A 191 -15.19 -18.70 1.23
N GLY A 192 -15.62 -19.46 0.23
CA GLY A 192 -16.91 -19.27 -0.42
C GLY A 192 -18.11 -19.60 0.48
N PHE A 193 -18.00 -20.62 1.34
CA PHE A 193 -19.04 -20.88 2.34
C PHE A 193 -19.07 -19.79 3.42
N ALA A 194 -17.90 -19.28 3.82
CA ALA A 194 -17.82 -18.16 4.74
C ALA A 194 -18.42 -16.87 4.12
N LEU A 195 -18.14 -16.61 2.83
CA LEU A 195 -18.73 -15.51 2.07
C LEU A 195 -20.26 -15.61 2.05
N ARG A 196 -20.82 -16.79 1.73
CA ARG A 196 -22.26 -17.00 1.75
C ARG A 196 -22.89 -16.70 3.11
N LYS A 197 -22.26 -17.17 4.21
CA LYS A 197 -22.72 -16.88 5.57
C LYS A 197 -22.63 -15.38 5.91
N ALA A 198 -21.59 -14.72 5.46
CA ALA A 198 -21.43 -13.28 5.65
C ALA A 198 -22.53 -12.50 4.94
N LEU A 199 -22.83 -12.83 3.68
CA LEU A 199 -23.91 -12.21 2.92
C LEU A 199 -25.28 -12.48 3.54
N GLN A 200 -25.54 -13.68 4.03
CA GLN A 200 -26.76 -14.02 4.75
C GLN A 200 -26.90 -13.22 6.05
N HIS A 201 -25.84 -13.11 6.82
CA HIS A 201 -25.81 -12.31 8.05
C HIS A 201 -26.09 -10.84 7.81
N LEU A 202 -25.55 -10.29 6.71
CA LEU A 202 -25.77 -8.90 6.31
C LEU A 202 -27.11 -8.68 5.58
N GLY A 203 -27.89 -9.73 5.30
CA GLY A 203 -29.12 -9.61 4.49
C GLY A 203 -28.87 -9.21 3.04
N LEU A 204 -27.72 -9.61 2.48
CA LEU A 204 -27.25 -9.27 1.13
C LEU A 204 -27.28 -10.50 0.20
N THR A 205 -28.26 -11.37 0.34
CA THR A 205 -28.40 -12.58 -0.50
C THR A 205 -28.91 -12.30 -1.91
N ARG A 206 -29.46 -11.14 -2.11
CA ARG A 206 -29.92 -10.57 -3.39
C ARG A 206 -29.55 -9.09 -3.43
N GLY A 207 -29.75 -8.46 -4.56
CA GLY A 207 -29.43 -7.05 -4.77
C GLY A 207 -28.27 -6.89 -5.75
N ARG A 208 -27.63 -5.72 -5.77
CA ARG A 208 -26.56 -5.39 -6.69
C ARG A 208 -25.24 -5.21 -5.93
N LEU A 209 -24.28 -6.10 -6.21
CA LEU A 209 -22.96 -6.08 -5.56
C LEU A 209 -21.87 -5.62 -6.52
N GLY A 210 -21.02 -4.70 -6.04
CA GLY A 210 -19.78 -4.34 -6.71
C GLY A 210 -18.65 -5.25 -6.30
N PHE A 211 -17.73 -5.58 -7.23
CA PHE A 211 -16.52 -6.33 -6.94
C PHE A 211 -15.28 -5.67 -7.54
N ASP A 212 -14.11 -5.91 -6.95
CA ASP A 212 -12.83 -5.39 -7.43
C ASP A 212 -12.08 -6.40 -8.33
N GLU A 213 -12.19 -7.69 -8.07
CA GLU A 213 -11.47 -8.75 -8.77
C GLU A 213 -12.45 -9.79 -9.35
N PRO A 214 -12.19 -10.31 -10.58
CA PRO A 214 -13.08 -11.30 -11.22
C PRO A 214 -13.30 -12.57 -10.38
N ALA A 215 -12.33 -12.95 -9.56
CA ALA A 215 -12.43 -14.11 -8.68
C ALA A 215 -13.56 -13.98 -7.66
N VAL A 216 -13.88 -12.74 -7.25
CA VAL A 216 -15.01 -12.45 -6.34
C VAL A 216 -16.34 -12.79 -7.00
N GLU A 217 -16.55 -12.36 -8.25
CA GLU A 217 -17.77 -12.68 -8.98
C GLU A 217 -17.95 -14.19 -9.14
N VAL A 218 -16.88 -14.90 -9.51
CA VAL A 218 -16.91 -16.36 -9.62
C VAL A 218 -17.27 -17.01 -8.27
N ALA A 219 -16.72 -16.52 -7.17
CA ALA A 219 -17.03 -17.02 -5.83
C ALA A 219 -18.49 -16.77 -5.44
N LEU A 220 -19.02 -15.57 -5.71
CA LEU A 220 -20.41 -15.20 -5.48
C LEU A 220 -21.37 -16.15 -6.21
N ARG A 221 -21.17 -16.35 -7.51
CA ARG A 221 -22.03 -17.21 -8.35
C ARG A 221 -21.96 -18.67 -7.89
N ARG A 222 -20.76 -19.20 -7.65
CA ARG A 222 -20.55 -20.58 -7.21
C ARG A 222 -21.22 -20.89 -5.87
N HIS A 223 -21.31 -19.91 -4.98
CA HIS A 223 -21.90 -20.07 -3.65
C HIS A 223 -23.32 -19.52 -3.53
N GLY A 224 -24.02 -19.38 -4.66
CA GLY A 224 -25.47 -19.18 -4.71
C GLY A 224 -25.95 -17.74 -4.54
N PHE A 225 -25.12 -16.75 -4.88
CA PHE A 225 -25.61 -15.40 -4.99
C PHE A 225 -26.42 -15.21 -6.28
N GLU A 226 -27.69 -14.80 -6.13
CA GLU A 226 -28.66 -14.67 -7.22
C GLU A 226 -28.89 -13.23 -7.72
N GLY A 227 -28.27 -12.26 -7.06
CA GLY A 227 -28.40 -10.83 -7.45
C GLY A 227 -27.49 -10.43 -8.60
N ASP A 228 -27.48 -9.14 -8.92
CA ASP A 228 -26.62 -8.56 -9.95
C ASP A 228 -25.23 -8.29 -9.42
N THR A 229 -24.22 -8.38 -10.29
CA THR A 229 -22.83 -8.04 -9.97
C THR A 229 -22.24 -7.13 -11.03
N GLU A 230 -21.36 -6.20 -10.62
CA GLU A 230 -20.61 -5.36 -11.55
C GLU A 230 -19.20 -5.05 -11.04
N PRO A 231 -18.23 -4.81 -11.94
CA PRO A 231 -16.92 -4.28 -11.56
C PRO A 231 -17.06 -2.91 -10.89
N ALA A 232 -16.34 -2.71 -9.78
CA ALA A 232 -16.48 -1.52 -8.96
C ALA A 232 -15.15 -0.99 -8.38
N GLU A 233 -13.99 -1.38 -8.94
CA GLU A 233 -12.70 -0.86 -8.50
C GLU A 233 -12.65 0.67 -8.61
N ASN A 234 -13.20 1.25 -9.69
CA ASN A 234 -13.24 2.70 -9.85
C ASN A 234 -14.19 3.42 -8.88
N VAL A 235 -15.19 2.75 -8.33
CA VAL A 235 -16.02 3.28 -7.22
C VAL A 235 -15.16 3.48 -5.98
N ILE A 236 -14.32 2.50 -5.66
CA ILE A 236 -13.43 2.55 -4.51
C ILE A 236 -12.34 3.61 -4.73
N ARG A 237 -11.74 3.68 -5.91
CA ARG A 237 -10.72 4.68 -6.26
C ARG A 237 -11.28 6.10 -6.21
N ARG A 238 -12.54 6.33 -6.61
CA ARG A 238 -13.21 7.63 -6.44
C ARG A 238 -13.32 8.03 -4.97
N ALA A 239 -13.65 7.10 -4.09
CA ALA A 239 -13.70 7.39 -2.66
C ALA A 239 -12.32 7.73 -2.10
N ARG A 240 -11.27 7.00 -2.52
CA ARG A 240 -9.88 7.22 -2.10
C ARG A 240 -9.25 8.52 -2.65
N LEU A 241 -9.81 9.13 -3.69
CA LEU A 241 -9.31 10.42 -4.19
C LEU A 241 -9.24 11.45 -3.07
N THR A 242 -10.32 11.62 -2.30
CA THR A 242 -10.36 12.51 -1.14
C THR A 242 -9.98 11.73 0.10
N LYS A 243 -8.87 12.07 0.70
CA LYS A 243 -8.27 11.33 1.82
C LYS A 243 -9.02 11.59 3.12
N SER A 244 -9.20 10.55 3.93
CA SER A 244 -9.60 10.70 5.33
C SER A 244 -8.45 11.30 6.16
N ASP A 245 -8.74 11.74 7.39
CA ASP A 245 -7.71 12.26 8.30
C ASP A 245 -6.62 11.23 8.61
N ALA A 246 -7.02 9.95 8.74
CA ALA A 246 -6.08 8.84 8.95
C ALA A 246 -5.17 8.62 7.73
N GLU A 247 -5.74 8.67 6.53
CA GLU A 247 -4.97 8.59 5.28
C GLU A 247 -4.02 9.78 5.14
N LEU A 248 -4.47 11.02 5.40
CA LEU A 248 -3.62 12.21 5.36
C LEU A 248 -2.45 12.11 6.34
N ARG A 249 -2.69 11.61 7.56
CA ARG A 249 -1.63 11.38 8.53
C ARG A 249 -0.60 10.38 8.02
N LEU A 250 -1.03 9.24 7.45
CA LEU A 250 -0.13 8.26 6.84
C LEU A 250 0.62 8.82 5.64
N MET A 251 -0.07 9.57 4.76
CA MET A 251 0.54 10.17 3.58
C MET A 251 1.63 11.17 3.97
N ARG A 252 1.42 12.01 4.99
CA ARG A 252 2.45 12.93 5.50
C ARG A 252 3.67 12.18 6.03
N ILE A 253 3.48 11.10 6.79
CA ILE A 253 4.56 10.25 7.29
C ILE A 253 5.33 9.60 6.11
N ALA A 254 4.60 9.00 5.17
CA ALA A 254 5.18 8.33 4.02
C ALA A 254 5.98 9.29 3.14
N ALA A 255 5.40 10.45 2.84
CA ALA A 255 6.00 11.47 1.98
C ALA A 255 7.26 12.09 2.61
N GLN A 256 7.21 12.47 3.89
CA GLN A 256 8.39 13.05 4.55
C GLN A 256 9.54 12.04 4.64
N SER A 257 9.24 10.80 5.06
CA SER A 257 10.26 9.74 5.11
C SER A 257 10.84 9.42 3.73
N ASN A 258 10.03 9.51 2.68
CA ASN A 258 10.47 9.33 1.29
C ASN A 258 11.42 10.44 0.85
N VAL A 259 11.07 11.70 1.09
CA VAL A 259 11.90 12.86 0.78
C VAL A 259 13.24 12.80 1.51
N ASP A 260 13.23 12.54 2.82
CA ASP A 260 14.45 12.48 3.62
C ASP A 260 15.37 11.35 3.17
N ALA A 261 14.80 10.21 2.76
CA ALA A 261 15.57 9.08 2.22
C ALA A 261 16.17 9.41 0.84
N ALA A 262 15.41 10.09 -0.02
CA ALA A 262 15.87 10.52 -1.33
C ALA A 262 17.02 11.53 -1.22
N LEU A 263 16.89 12.52 -0.33
CA LEU A 263 17.93 13.54 -0.07
C LEU A 263 19.22 12.93 0.51
N GLU A 264 19.08 11.98 1.46
CA GLU A 264 20.24 11.28 2.02
C GLU A 264 21.01 10.49 0.96
N ALA A 265 20.29 9.78 0.07
CA ALA A 265 20.91 9.06 -1.03
C ALA A 265 21.55 10.01 -2.05
N ALA A 266 20.82 11.06 -2.45
CA ALA A 266 21.27 12.05 -3.42
C ALA A 266 22.54 12.78 -2.98
N ALA A 267 22.68 13.13 -1.69
CA ALA A 267 23.86 13.76 -1.14
C ALA A 267 25.14 12.92 -1.31
N LYS A 268 24.99 11.62 -1.46
CA LYS A 268 26.11 10.67 -1.66
C LYS A 268 26.29 10.26 -3.13
N ALA A 269 25.54 10.84 -4.06
CA ALA A 269 25.49 10.33 -5.45
C ALA A 269 26.87 10.31 -6.12
N ARG A 270 27.70 11.33 -5.91
CA ARG A 270 29.08 11.38 -6.42
C ARG A 270 29.96 10.27 -5.86
N GLU A 271 29.89 10.02 -4.54
CA GLU A 271 30.64 8.98 -3.85
C GLU A 271 30.19 7.56 -4.29
N LEU A 272 28.88 7.37 -4.40
CA LEU A 272 28.28 6.09 -4.81
C LEU A 272 28.61 5.73 -6.25
N GLY A 273 28.73 6.70 -7.13
CA GLY A 273 29.27 6.55 -8.49
C GLY A 273 28.45 5.74 -9.48
N SER A 274 27.32 5.13 -9.05
CA SER A 274 26.46 4.36 -9.95
C SER A 274 24.98 4.40 -9.60
N SER A 275 24.11 4.18 -10.59
CA SER A 275 22.66 4.19 -10.42
C SER A 275 22.17 3.10 -9.47
N ARG A 276 22.78 1.91 -9.50
CA ARG A 276 22.46 0.80 -8.59
C ARG A 276 22.82 1.13 -7.15
N ALA A 277 24.01 1.68 -6.91
CA ALA A 277 24.44 2.08 -5.59
C ALA A 277 23.54 3.19 -5.02
N LEU A 278 23.09 4.13 -5.85
CA LEU A 278 22.16 5.19 -5.49
C LEU A 278 20.79 4.62 -5.07
N ARG A 279 20.22 3.67 -5.86
CA ARG A 279 18.97 2.98 -5.49
C ARG A 279 19.09 2.23 -4.17
N ASN A 280 20.17 1.49 -3.97
CA ASN A 280 20.39 0.74 -2.73
C ASN A 280 20.52 1.67 -1.51
N ALA A 281 21.17 2.82 -1.67
CA ALA A 281 21.28 3.83 -0.62
C ALA A 281 19.89 4.39 -0.26
N PHE A 282 19.06 4.70 -1.26
CA PHE A 282 17.68 5.14 -1.05
C PHE A 282 16.84 4.07 -0.33
N TYR A 283 16.85 2.81 -0.77
CA TYR A 283 16.08 1.75 -0.12
C TYR A 283 16.51 1.53 1.34
N GLY A 284 17.83 1.57 1.60
CA GLY A 284 18.35 1.49 2.95
C GLY A 284 17.92 2.67 3.83
N ALA A 285 17.95 3.88 3.29
CA ALA A 285 17.53 5.10 3.99
C ALA A 285 16.01 5.12 4.27
N ALA A 286 15.19 4.69 3.33
CA ALA A 286 13.75 4.54 3.49
C ALA A 286 13.40 3.51 4.57
N GLY A 287 14.10 2.34 4.58
CA GLY A 287 13.90 1.30 5.58
C GLY A 287 14.20 1.76 7.01
N ARG A 288 15.26 2.56 7.20
CA ARG A 288 15.59 3.15 8.52
C ARG A 288 14.49 4.08 9.05
N ARG A 289 13.72 4.71 8.16
CA ARG A 289 12.62 5.63 8.49
C ARG A 289 11.25 4.96 8.57
N GLY A 290 11.20 3.62 8.48
CA GLY A 290 9.94 2.86 8.57
C GLY A 290 9.16 2.75 7.25
N ASN A 291 9.68 3.27 6.14
CA ASN A 291 9.14 3.05 4.82
C ASN A 291 9.73 1.78 4.17
N ILE A 292 8.98 1.20 3.25
CA ILE A 292 9.47 0.15 2.36
C ILE A 292 9.73 0.80 1.01
N GLY A 293 10.97 0.72 0.49
CA GLY A 293 11.29 1.17 -0.86
C GLY A 293 10.44 0.42 -1.89
N ARG A 294 9.86 1.15 -2.84
CA ARG A 294 9.05 0.58 -3.92
C ARG A 294 9.81 0.56 -5.22
N PHE A 295 10.24 1.73 -5.66
CA PHE A 295 11.14 1.88 -6.79
C PHE A 295 11.91 3.20 -6.67
N MET A 296 12.99 3.31 -7.44
CA MET A 296 13.69 4.55 -7.71
C MET A 296 14.07 4.55 -9.18
N ILE A 297 13.44 5.42 -9.96
CA ILE A 297 13.83 5.67 -11.35
C ILE A 297 15.05 6.59 -11.32
N VAL A 298 16.11 6.17 -11.96
CA VAL A 298 17.36 6.95 -12.09
C VAL A 298 17.63 7.17 -13.56
N GLN A 299 17.79 8.42 -13.99
CA GLN A 299 18.02 8.79 -15.40
C GLN A 299 16.91 8.26 -16.34
N GLY A 300 15.67 8.21 -15.87
CA GLY A 300 14.53 7.69 -16.63
C GLY A 300 14.46 6.15 -16.72
N SER A 301 15.30 5.42 -15.97
CA SER A 301 15.31 3.96 -15.96
C SER A 301 14.93 3.40 -14.61
N SER A 302 13.92 2.50 -14.59
CA SER A 302 13.55 1.66 -13.46
C SER A 302 14.21 0.28 -13.46
N ALA A 303 15.01 -0.03 -14.49
CA ALA A 303 15.64 -1.33 -14.64
C ALA A 303 16.73 -1.54 -13.58
N GLU A 304 16.45 -2.38 -12.59
CA GLU A 304 17.38 -2.67 -11.47
C GLU A 304 18.64 -3.40 -11.90
N VAL A 305 18.59 -4.12 -13.05
CA VAL A 305 19.73 -4.82 -13.61
C VAL A 305 20.75 -3.88 -14.26
N LEU A 306 20.34 -2.67 -14.65
CA LEU A 306 21.23 -1.67 -15.22
C LEU A 306 22.00 -0.96 -14.10
N ASP A 307 23.30 -0.78 -14.33
CA ASP A 307 24.19 -0.07 -13.42
C ASP A 307 24.97 0.98 -14.20
N GLU A 308 24.35 2.13 -14.36
CA GLU A 308 24.93 3.24 -15.13
C GLU A 308 25.83 4.09 -14.24
N PRO A 309 27.04 4.46 -14.74
CA PRO A 309 27.94 5.31 -13.97
C PRO A 309 27.38 6.72 -13.84
N LEU A 310 27.46 7.26 -12.63
CA LEU A 310 27.19 8.67 -12.33
C LEU A 310 28.50 9.47 -12.51
N ARG A 311 28.54 10.40 -13.46
CA ARG A 311 29.77 11.07 -13.87
C ARG A 311 29.71 12.58 -13.58
N ASP A 312 30.85 13.18 -13.29
CA ASP A 312 30.99 14.64 -13.21
C ASP A 312 30.52 15.31 -14.51
N GLY A 313 29.88 16.45 -14.35
CA GLY A 313 29.32 17.24 -15.46
C GLY A 313 27.96 16.70 -15.97
N THR A 314 27.37 15.71 -15.32
CA THR A 314 26.07 15.15 -15.73
C THR A 314 24.93 15.59 -14.82
N SER A 315 23.73 15.65 -15.42
CA SER A 315 22.46 15.82 -14.73
C SER A 315 21.76 14.49 -14.62
N VAL A 316 21.37 14.12 -13.40
CA VAL A 316 20.76 12.83 -13.06
C VAL A 316 19.39 13.09 -12.44
N SER A 317 18.31 12.72 -13.13
CA SER A 317 16.99 12.73 -12.53
C SER A 317 16.79 11.51 -11.62
N ILE A 318 16.13 11.73 -10.51
CA ILE A 318 15.63 10.70 -9.61
C ILE A 318 14.13 10.88 -9.42
N ASP A 319 13.41 9.76 -9.40
CA ASP A 319 12.01 9.67 -9.06
C ASP A 319 11.90 8.53 -8.03
N CYS A 320 11.53 8.88 -6.81
CA CYS A 320 11.70 8.06 -5.62
C CYS A 320 10.36 7.75 -4.98
N VAL A 321 10.05 6.47 -4.87
CA VAL A 321 8.84 6.00 -4.23
C VAL A 321 9.13 5.00 -3.11
N SER A 322 8.67 5.31 -1.92
CA SER A 322 8.63 4.40 -0.78
C SER A 322 7.28 4.50 -0.07
N ALA A 323 6.91 3.50 0.71
CA ALA A 323 5.59 3.45 1.32
C ALA A 323 5.64 3.14 2.82
N CYS A 324 4.89 3.91 3.61
CA CYS A 324 4.58 3.63 5.01
C CYS A 324 3.21 2.95 5.10
N ARG A 325 3.15 1.73 5.65
CA ARG A 325 1.89 0.98 5.74
C ARG A 325 1.08 1.01 4.44
N HIS A 326 1.77 0.76 3.32
CA HIS A 326 1.23 0.73 1.95
C HIS A 326 0.83 2.09 1.33
N TYR A 327 0.79 3.18 2.08
CA TYR A 327 0.62 4.53 1.52
C TYR A 327 1.93 5.03 0.95
N HIS A 328 1.90 5.50 -0.29
CA HIS A 328 3.08 5.90 -1.04
C HIS A 328 3.47 7.34 -0.73
N GLY A 329 4.76 7.54 -0.52
CA GLY A 329 5.40 8.83 -0.72
C GLY A 329 5.97 8.85 -2.14
N ASP A 330 5.95 10.01 -2.78
CA ASP A 330 6.36 10.23 -4.15
C ASP A 330 7.17 11.52 -4.24
N PHE A 331 8.29 11.51 -4.98
CA PHE A 331 9.20 12.63 -4.98
C PHE A 331 10.19 12.57 -6.13
N GLY A 332 10.16 13.57 -7.01
CA GLY A 332 11.09 13.72 -8.12
C GLY A 332 12.04 14.90 -7.95
N ARG A 333 13.34 14.68 -8.20
CA ARG A 333 14.39 15.74 -8.20
C ARG A 333 15.47 15.43 -9.23
N THR A 334 16.26 16.46 -9.45
CA THR A 334 17.44 16.37 -10.30
C THR A 334 18.70 16.60 -9.48
N ILE A 335 19.71 15.78 -9.68
CA ILE A 335 21.02 15.87 -9.07
C ILE A 335 22.00 16.39 -10.14
N PHE A 336 22.67 17.50 -9.87
CA PHE A 336 23.81 17.93 -10.66
C PHE A 336 25.11 17.41 -10.02
N ILE A 337 25.83 16.58 -10.74
CA ILE A 337 27.12 16.05 -10.29
C ILE A 337 28.19 16.98 -10.86
N GLY A 338 28.72 17.89 -10.01
CA GLY A 338 29.57 18.98 -10.46
C GLY A 338 28.81 20.03 -11.28
N GLU A 339 29.46 20.59 -12.30
CA GLU A 339 28.87 21.63 -13.16
C GLU A 339 28.21 21.01 -14.40
N PRO A 340 26.89 21.00 -14.51
CA PRO A 340 26.18 20.44 -15.65
C PRO A 340 26.21 21.35 -16.87
N ASN A 341 25.88 20.79 -18.04
CA ASN A 341 25.74 21.54 -19.27
C ASN A 341 24.71 22.69 -19.12
N ALA A 342 25.03 23.86 -19.68
CA ALA A 342 24.17 25.03 -19.64
C ALA A 342 22.78 24.81 -20.27
N ALA A 343 22.64 23.89 -21.24
CA ALA A 343 21.36 23.58 -21.85
C ALA A 343 20.40 22.89 -20.86
N ILE A 344 20.87 21.88 -20.11
CA ILE A 344 20.04 21.17 -19.12
C ILE A 344 19.69 22.08 -17.94
N ARG A 345 20.59 23.00 -17.54
CA ARG A 345 20.33 24.01 -16.51
C ARG A 345 19.16 24.91 -16.93
N ARG A 346 19.22 25.50 -18.13
CA ARG A 346 18.13 26.36 -18.65
C ARG A 346 16.82 25.61 -18.82
N ALA A 347 16.87 24.36 -19.30
CA ALA A 347 15.67 23.52 -19.39
C ALA A 347 15.04 23.26 -18.01
N GLY A 348 15.86 22.95 -17.02
CA GLY A 348 15.41 22.75 -15.65
C GLY A 348 14.78 24.00 -15.03
N GLU A 349 15.36 25.18 -15.24
CA GLU A 349 14.79 26.45 -14.79
C GLU A 349 13.42 26.72 -15.42
N ALA A 350 13.26 26.44 -16.73
CA ALA A 350 12.00 26.60 -17.43
C ALA A 350 10.94 25.60 -16.93
N ILE A 351 11.30 24.33 -16.71
CA ILE A 351 10.39 23.31 -16.17
C ILE A 351 9.95 23.68 -14.76
N TYR A 352 10.87 24.11 -13.89
CA TYR A 352 10.54 24.52 -12.53
C TYR A 352 9.63 25.76 -12.51
N THR A 353 9.84 26.72 -13.43
CA THR A 353 8.95 27.87 -13.61
C THR A 353 7.55 27.41 -14.03
N ALA A 354 7.45 26.49 -15.00
CA ALA A 354 6.18 25.95 -15.45
C ALA A 354 5.45 25.19 -14.34
N TRP A 355 6.18 24.43 -13.52
CA TRP A 355 5.60 23.78 -12.35
C TRP A 355 5.10 24.80 -11.32
N GLY A 356 5.84 25.88 -11.09
CA GLY A 356 5.42 26.97 -10.22
C GLY A 356 4.11 27.62 -10.67
N GLU A 357 3.94 27.82 -11.98
CA GLU A 357 2.68 28.31 -12.56
C GLU A 357 1.53 27.33 -12.38
N ILE A 358 1.77 26.03 -12.61
CA ILE A 358 0.79 24.98 -12.31
C ILE A 358 0.38 25.06 -10.83
N LYS A 359 1.36 25.02 -9.90
CA LYS A 359 1.14 25.06 -8.46
C LYS A 359 0.27 26.24 -8.04
N SER A 360 0.51 27.43 -8.61
CA SER A 360 -0.22 28.66 -8.29
C SER A 360 -1.71 28.60 -8.66
N GLN A 361 -2.08 27.73 -9.61
CA GLN A 361 -3.44 27.58 -10.10
C GLN A 361 -4.16 26.35 -9.53
N LEU A 362 -3.46 25.42 -8.85
CA LEU A 362 -4.07 24.23 -8.25
C LEU A 362 -5.12 24.65 -7.20
N ARG A 363 -6.38 24.27 -7.42
CA ARG A 363 -7.51 24.52 -6.52
C ARG A 363 -8.69 23.59 -6.83
N PRO A 364 -9.64 23.43 -5.92
CA PRO A 364 -10.88 22.71 -6.20
C PRO A 364 -11.59 23.26 -7.44
N GLY A 365 -12.16 22.36 -8.25
CA GLY A 365 -12.85 22.68 -9.50
C GLY A 365 -11.96 22.80 -10.74
N MET A 366 -10.64 22.67 -10.61
CA MET A 366 -9.72 22.59 -11.76
C MET A 366 -9.74 21.15 -12.33
N ALA A 367 -9.75 21.01 -13.65
CA ALA A 367 -9.65 19.70 -14.27
C ALA A 367 -8.21 19.18 -14.31
N PHE A 368 -8.03 17.85 -14.14
CA PHE A 368 -6.70 17.23 -14.33
C PHE A 368 -6.08 17.54 -15.69
N SER A 369 -6.90 17.62 -16.75
CA SER A 369 -6.48 17.96 -18.11
C SER A 369 -5.95 19.38 -18.28
N ASP A 370 -6.26 20.32 -17.37
CA ASP A 370 -5.73 21.68 -17.40
C ASP A 370 -4.25 21.74 -17.02
N ILE A 371 -3.79 20.83 -16.16
CA ILE A 371 -2.43 20.82 -15.64
C ILE A 371 -1.38 20.75 -16.76
N PRO A 372 -1.39 19.73 -17.64
CA PRO A 372 -0.44 19.67 -18.74
C PRO A 372 -0.60 20.80 -19.75
N ARG A 373 -1.78 21.41 -19.89
CA ARG A 373 -2.01 22.56 -20.74
C ARG A 373 -1.26 23.78 -20.19
N ILE A 374 -1.44 24.11 -18.91
CA ILE A 374 -0.76 25.22 -18.25
C ILE A 374 0.76 25.07 -18.37
N GLY A 375 1.30 23.89 -18.09
CA GLY A 375 2.74 23.63 -18.21
C GLY A 375 3.28 23.92 -19.62
N ARG A 376 2.60 23.41 -20.66
CA ARG A 376 3.01 23.66 -22.06
C ARG A 376 2.87 25.12 -22.47
N GLU A 377 1.81 25.79 -22.09
CA GLU A 377 1.60 27.23 -22.36
C GLU A 377 2.68 28.07 -21.70
N THR A 378 3.10 27.72 -20.48
CA THR A 378 4.20 28.41 -19.79
C THR A 378 5.53 28.19 -20.49
N LEU A 379 5.87 26.95 -20.90
CA LEU A 379 7.09 26.71 -21.68
C LEU A 379 7.10 27.50 -23.00
N ALA A 380 5.96 27.59 -23.67
CA ALA A 380 5.82 28.38 -24.89
C ALA A 380 6.02 29.90 -24.63
N ALA A 381 5.46 30.41 -23.54
CA ALA A 381 5.64 31.81 -23.12
C ALA A 381 7.11 32.13 -22.77
N LEU A 382 7.86 31.16 -22.25
CA LEU A 382 9.30 31.26 -21.97
C LEU A 382 10.17 31.11 -23.24
N GLY A 383 9.59 30.86 -24.42
CA GLY A 383 10.29 30.69 -25.68
C GLY A 383 11.04 29.36 -25.82
N VAL A 384 10.59 28.32 -25.11
CA VAL A 384 11.19 26.96 -25.10
C VAL A 384 10.13 25.88 -25.37
N ALA A 385 9.19 26.16 -26.27
CA ALA A 385 8.10 25.25 -26.63
C ALA A 385 8.56 23.90 -27.20
N GLU A 386 9.82 23.80 -27.64
CA GLU A 386 10.45 22.58 -28.13
C GLU A 386 10.81 21.58 -27.01
N LEU A 387 10.78 22.01 -25.74
CA LEU A 387 10.99 21.09 -24.60
C LEU A 387 9.80 20.15 -24.46
N VAL A 388 10.06 18.86 -24.58
CA VAL A 388 9.04 17.83 -24.40
C VAL A 388 8.98 17.42 -22.93
N VAL A 389 7.96 17.91 -22.22
CA VAL A 389 7.68 17.62 -20.79
C VAL A 389 6.24 17.16 -20.66
N SER A 390 5.96 16.12 -19.92
CA SER A 390 4.61 15.56 -19.84
C SER A 390 3.66 16.38 -18.95
N PHE A 391 4.14 16.94 -17.83
CA PHE A 391 3.32 17.54 -16.75
C PHE A 391 2.14 16.65 -16.40
N ASN A 392 2.44 15.39 -16.05
CA ASN A 392 1.42 14.36 -15.88
C ASN A 392 0.86 14.35 -14.46
N PRO A 393 -0.43 14.74 -14.24
CA PRO A 393 -1.03 14.68 -12.92
C PRO A 393 -1.50 13.28 -12.59
N HIS A 394 -1.26 12.83 -11.37
CA HIS A 394 -1.87 11.62 -10.84
C HIS A 394 -2.13 11.75 -9.33
N SER A 395 -3.19 11.08 -8.84
CA SER A 395 -3.42 10.96 -7.41
C SER A 395 -2.55 9.87 -6.83
N VAL A 396 -2.05 10.09 -5.64
CA VAL A 396 -1.23 9.13 -4.89
C VAL A 396 -1.94 8.70 -3.62
N GLY A 397 -1.77 7.44 -3.23
CA GLY A 397 -2.40 6.88 -2.04
C GLY A 397 -1.90 5.47 -1.74
N LEU A 398 -2.81 4.50 -1.69
CA LEU A 398 -2.48 3.07 -1.57
C LEU A 398 -1.79 2.52 -2.82
N PHE A 399 -2.03 3.16 -3.96
CA PHE A 399 -1.24 2.95 -5.17
C PHE A 399 -0.46 4.22 -5.49
N HIS A 400 0.65 4.08 -6.21
CA HIS A 400 1.37 5.21 -6.78
C HIS A 400 0.44 6.04 -7.67
N THR A 401 -0.34 5.39 -8.52
CA THR A 401 -1.40 6.02 -9.30
C THR A 401 -2.76 5.55 -8.78
N ASP A 402 -3.39 6.36 -7.91
CA ASP A 402 -4.57 5.99 -7.14
C ASP A 402 -5.82 6.83 -7.49
N HIS A 403 -6.07 7.00 -8.79
CA HIS A 403 -7.31 7.57 -9.30
C HIS A 403 -8.04 6.58 -10.22
N PRO A 404 -9.34 6.78 -10.50
CA PRO A 404 -10.08 5.96 -11.46
C PRO A 404 -9.37 5.87 -12.80
N GLN A 405 -9.23 4.66 -13.33
CA GLN A 405 -8.54 4.38 -14.58
C GLN A 405 -9.32 3.39 -15.44
N PRO A 406 -9.17 3.44 -16.78
CA PRO A 406 -9.63 2.36 -17.63
C PRO A 406 -8.93 1.05 -17.27
N SER A 407 -9.67 -0.04 -17.25
CA SER A 407 -9.16 -1.39 -17.04
C SER A 407 -9.84 -2.38 -17.99
N LEU A 408 -9.40 -3.63 -18.00
CA LEU A 408 -10.07 -4.68 -18.77
C LEU A 408 -11.53 -4.92 -18.32
N LEU A 409 -11.81 -4.67 -17.03
CA LEU A 409 -13.14 -4.82 -16.45
C LEU A 409 -13.99 -3.55 -16.59
N GLU A 410 -13.35 -2.40 -16.53
CA GLU A 410 -13.98 -1.08 -16.65
C GLU A 410 -13.31 -0.30 -17.80
N PRO A 411 -13.55 -0.64 -19.08
CA PRO A 411 -12.78 -0.13 -20.22
C PRO A 411 -13.11 1.32 -20.60
N ARG A 412 -14.17 1.89 -20.04
CA ARG A 412 -14.52 3.29 -20.31
C ARG A 412 -13.66 4.20 -19.47
N THR A 413 -13.10 5.23 -20.12
CA THR A 413 -12.43 6.31 -19.40
C THR A 413 -13.42 6.95 -18.43
N PRO A 414 -13.09 7.05 -17.16
CA PRO A 414 -13.90 7.85 -16.23
C PRO A 414 -14.08 9.27 -16.77
N GLU A 415 -15.13 9.93 -16.33
CA GLU A 415 -15.34 11.35 -16.59
C GLU A 415 -14.09 12.16 -16.26
N THR A 416 -13.96 13.36 -16.86
CA THR A 416 -12.87 14.30 -16.53
C THR A 416 -12.76 14.45 -15.01
N LEU A 417 -11.62 14.07 -14.45
CA LEU A 417 -11.38 14.23 -13.03
C LEU A 417 -11.21 15.72 -12.69
N MET A 418 -12.02 16.17 -11.74
CA MET A 418 -11.91 17.52 -11.17
C MET A 418 -11.19 17.45 -9.84
N LEU A 419 -10.33 18.41 -9.55
CA LEU A 419 -9.69 18.53 -8.24
C LEU A 419 -10.73 18.88 -7.18
N GLU A 420 -10.63 18.21 -6.04
CA GLU A 420 -11.45 18.46 -4.85
C GLU A 420 -10.53 18.65 -3.63
N ALA A 421 -10.98 19.44 -2.65
CA ALA A 421 -10.25 19.58 -1.40
C ALA A 421 -10.09 18.21 -0.70
N GLY A 422 -8.91 17.95 -0.16
CA GLY A 422 -8.55 16.66 0.44
C GLY A 422 -7.92 15.66 -0.53
N MET A 423 -7.81 15.96 -1.82
CA MET A 423 -7.04 15.14 -2.77
C MET A 423 -5.54 15.32 -2.56
N ILE A 424 -4.80 14.21 -2.72
CA ILE A 424 -3.34 14.24 -2.87
C ILE A 424 -3.01 14.03 -4.33
N LEU A 425 -2.23 14.96 -4.87
CA LEU A 425 -1.85 15.01 -6.27
C LEU A 425 -0.33 15.08 -6.41
N SER A 426 0.24 14.30 -7.31
CA SER A 426 1.55 14.54 -7.90
C SER A 426 1.43 15.08 -9.30
N VAL A 427 2.44 15.83 -9.75
CA VAL A 427 2.58 16.27 -11.12
C VAL A 427 4.01 16.00 -11.58
N ASP A 428 4.15 14.93 -12.37
CA ASP A 428 5.44 14.52 -12.93
C ASP A 428 5.87 15.47 -14.04
N CYS A 429 7.08 15.99 -13.93
CA CYS A 429 7.68 16.88 -14.93
C CYS A 429 8.99 16.30 -15.53
N PRO A 430 8.99 15.07 -16.09
CA PRO A 430 10.16 14.52 -16.73
C PRO A 430 10.44 15.18 -18.08
N LEU A 431 11.72 15.46 -18.35
CA LEU A 431 12.18 15.99 -19.62
C LEU A 431 12.53 14.85 -20.59
N PHE A 432 11.84 14.80 -21.73
CA PHE A 432 12.06 13.81 -22.79
C PHE A 432 12.86 14.39 -23.97
N VAL A 433 14.04 14.92 -23.68
CA VAL A 433 14.96 15.46 -24.70
C VAL A 433 16.35 14.88 -24.50
N SER A 434 16.98 14.44 -25.59
CA SER A 434 18.35 13.92 -25.57
C SER A 434 19.36 14.99 -26.02
N GLY A 435 20.64 14.79 -25.65
CA GLY A 435 21.74 15.69 -26.08
C GLY A 435 21.99 16.89 -25.20
N MET A 436 21.37 16.94 -24.01
CA MET A 436 21.55 18.02 -23.02
C MET A 436 22.54 17.71 -21.89
N GLY A 437 23.21 16.55 -21.92
CA GLY A 437 24.17 16.15 -20.89
C GLY A 437 23.51 15.47 -19.67
N GLY A 438 22.35 14.86 -19.82
CA GLY A 438 21.63 14.11 -18.80
C GLY A 438 20.12 14.28 -18.86
N THR A 439 19.47 13.99 -17.75
CA THR A 439 18.01 14.01 -17.58
C THR A 439 17.59 15.06 -16.57
N PHE A 440 16.31 15.48 -16.61
CA PHE A 440 15.72 16.37 -15.63
C PHE A 440 14.33 15.86 -15.23
N HIS A 441 14.05 15.94 -13.96
CA HIS A 441 12.72 15.67 -13.39
C HIS A 441 12.47 16.51 -12.15
N PHE A 442 11.24 16.94 -11.97
CA PHE A 442 10.77 17.64 -10.79
C PHE A 442 9.37 17.16 -10.44
N GLU A 443 9.13 16.92 -9.16
CA GLU A 443 7.86 16.44 -8.65
C GLU A 443 7.72 16.69 -7.15
N ASN A 444 6.51 17.01 -6.70
CA ASN A 444 6.13 17.10 -5.29
C ASN A 444 4.72 16.57 -5.09
N LEU A 445 4.46 15.97 -3.92
CA LEU A 445 3.12 15.64 -3.47
C LEU A 445 2.42 16.87 -2.89
N MET A 446 1.27 17.22 -3.48
CA MET A 446 0.45 18.37 -3.11
C MET A 446 -0.89 17.93 -2.53
N LEU A 447 -1.26 18.46 -1.37
CA LEU A 447 -2.62 18.41 -0.85
C LEU A 447 -3.43 19.55 -1.44
N ILE A 448 -4.55 19.24 -2.07
CA ILE A 448 -5.51 20.25 -2.51
C ILE A 448 -6.30 20.72 -1.28
N THR A 449 -6.16 22.00 -0.96
CA THR A 449 -6.88 22.66 0.14
C THR A 449 -8.14 23.36 -0.37
N PRO A 450 -9.05 23.86 0.48
CA PRO A 450 -10.21 24.62 0.02
C PRO A 450 -9.86 25.83 -0.86
N ASP A 451 -8.69 26.45 -0.63
CA ASP A 451 -8.30 27.71 -1.25
C ASP A 451 -7.12 27.59 -2.24
N GLY A 452 -6.53 26.39 -2.38
CA GLY A 452 -5.34 26.20 -3.23
C GLY A 452 -4.70 24.82 -3.09
N ALA A 453 -3.36 24.79 -2.96
CA ALA A 453 -2.61 23.56 -2.72
C ALA A 453 -1.35 23.80 -1.87
N GLU A 454 -1.02 22.82 -1.02
CA GLU A 454 0.19 22.84 -0.19
C GLU A 454 0.98 21.53 -0.35
N ALA A 455 2.32 21.59 -0.23
CA ALA A 455 3.13 20.39 -0.18
C ALA A 455 2.88 19.65 1.16
N ILE A 456 2.76 18.31 1.13
CA ILE A 456 2.55 17.52 2.34
C ILE A 456 3.87 17.10 3.03
N HIS A 457 4.98 17.47 2.45
CA HIS A 457 6.35 17.25 2.93
C HIS A 457 7.17 18.53 2.81
N THR A 458 8.37 18.53 3.35
CA THR A 458 9.34 19.64 3.12
C THR A 458 9.61 19.82 1.63
N ASP A 459 9.76 21.04 1.17
CA ASP A 459 10.01 21.39 -0.24
C ASP A 459 11.49 21.80 -0.44
N PRO A 460 12.40 20.82 -0.64
CA PRO A 460 13.79 21.08 -0.89
C PRO A 460 14.01 21.71 -2.28
N PRO A 461 15.19 22.31 -2.55
CA PRO A 461 15.50 22.90 -3.84
C PRO A 461 15.19 21.97 -5.02
N PRO A 462 14.83 22.51 -6.20
CA PRO A 462 14.50 21.73 -7.38
C PRO A 462 15.70 20.94 -7.91
N VAL A 463 16.89 21.39 -7.61
CA VAL A 463 18.16 20.77 -8.00
C VAL A 463 19.05 20.59 -6.78
N LEU A 464 19.61 19.39 -6.64
CA LEU A 464 20.61 19.06 -5.63
C LEU A 464 21.98 19.06 -6.29
N ILE A 465 22.94 19.79 -5.73
CA ILE A 465 24.31 19.90 -6.29
C ILE A 465 25.27 19.10 -5.40
N VAL A 466 26.02 18.15 -5.98
CA VAL A 466 26.95 17.26 -5.25
C VAL A 466 28.30 17.19 -5.94
#